data_8f6f3e99d95056b0eff07d5ad3c62016
#
_entry.id   8f6f3e99d95056b0eff07d5ad3c62016
#
_cell.length_a   1.000
_cell.length_b   1.000
_cell.length_c   1.000
_cell.angle_alpha   90.00
_cell.angle_beta   90.00
_cell.angle_gamma   90.00
#
_symmetry.space_group_name_H-M   'P 1'
#
loop_
_entity.id
_entity.type
_entity.pdbx_description
1 polymer ?
#
loop_
_entity_poly.entity_id
_entity_poly.type
_entity_poly.pdbx_seq_one_letter_code
_entity_poly.pdbx_strand_id
1 'polypeptide(L)'
;MMNVLIVHESMFGNTRQIASAIADGMRDATTQGGDVQVVHVDDAPTTIGDDVDLLLVGGPTHGFSMTRPQTRQDATSKGATAAREGVREWIAEVTPRHGLPVVTFDTRVHVKMLPGSAASAAAKALRHRGFDRAERGETFWVKDVQGPVVEGELERAREWGVALAARVSHGVS
;
A
#
# COMPACT_ATOMS: atom_id res chain seq x y z
N MET A 1 14.51 -15.12 -7.91
CA MET A 1 13.27 -15.34 -7.15
C MET A 1 12.95 -14.07 -6.37
N MET A 2 11.78 -13.48 -6.58
CA MET A 2 11.41 -12.23 -5.92
C MET A 2 10.20 -12.46 -5.03
N ASN A 3 10.35 -12.21 -3.74
CA ASN A 3 9.27 -12.33 -2.76
C ASN A 3 8.80 -10.94 -2.34
N VAL A 4 7.52 -10.67 -2.54
CA VAL A 4 6.90 -9.37 -2.27
C VAL A 4 5.78 -9.54 -1.25
N LEU A 5 5.75 -8.65 -0.28
CA LEU A 5 4.65 -8.53 0.66
C LEU A 5 3.94 -7.20 0.43
N ILE A 6 2.64 -7.26 0.17
CA ILE A 6 1.79 -6.07 0.01
C ILE A 6 0.84 -6.02 1.20
N VAL A 7 1.02 -5.03 2.05
CA VAL A 7 0.15 -4.77 3.21
C VAL A 7 -0.77 -3.62 2.85
N HIS A 8 -2.07 -3.82 2.98
CA HIS A 8 -3.05 -2.79 2.65
C HIS A 8 -4.11 -2.62 3.73
N GLU A 9 -4.61 -1.42 3.82
CA GLU A 9 -5.83 -1.08 4.54
C GLU A 9 -6.88 -0.71 3.51
N SER A 10 -8.09 -1.27 3.63
CA SER A 10 -9.17 -0.97 2.69
C SER A 10 -10.50 -0.92 3.45
N MET A 11 -11.16 0.23 3.39
CA MET A 11 -12.44 0.44 4.07
C MET A 11 -13.63 0.08 3.19
N PHE A 12 -13.57 0.45 1.91
CA PHE A 12 -14.64 0.22 0.93
C PHE A 12 -14.22 -0.72 -0.20
N GLY A 13 -13.05 -1.34 -0.10
CA GLY A 13 -12.55 -2.28 -1.10
C GLY A 13 -11.71 -1.66 -2.22
N ASN A 14 -11.59 -0.35 -2.29
CA ASN A 14 -10.87 0.33 -3.37
C ASN A 14 -9.36 0.08 -3.31
N THR A 15 -8.74 0.29 -2.15
CA THR A 15 -7.31 0.04 -1.96
C THR A 15 -6.99 -1.44 -2.17
N ARG A 16 -7.88 -2.33 -1.75
CA ARG A 16 -7.73 -3.77 -1.96
C ARG A 16 -7.70 -4.12 -3.44
N GLN A 17 -8.59 -3.54 -4.24
CA GLN A 17 -8.61 -3.74 -5.69
C GLN A 17 -7.31 -3.27 -6.33
N ILE A 18 -6.80 -2.11 -5.92
CA ILE A 18 -5.52 -1.58 -6.38
C ILE A 18 -4.37 -2.51 -5.98
N ALA A 19 -4.32 -2.96 -4.73
CA ALA A 19 -3.28 -3.88 -4.25
C ALA A 19 -3.28 -5.18 -5.05
N SER A 20 -4.46 -5.73 -5.34
CA SER A 20 -4.59 -6.94 -6.15
C SER A 20 -4.12 -6.74 -7.59
N ALA A 21 -4.43 -5.61 -8.19
CA ALA A 21 -3.99 -5.28 -9.55
C ALA A 21 -2.46 -5.13 -9.62
N ILE A 22 -1.86 -4.48 -8.62
CA ILE A 22 -0.40 -4.37 -8.50
C ILE A 22 0.23 -5.78 -8.43
N ALA A 23 -0.33 -6.64 -7.58
CA ALA A 23 0.15 -8.02 -7.41
C ALA A 23 0.09 -8.80 -8.72
N ASP A 24 -1.01 -8.68 -9.46
CA ASP A 24 -1.17 -9.35 -10.75
C ASP A 24 -0.10 -8.90 -11.75
N GLY A 25 0.19 -7.61 -11.81
CA GLY A 25 1.25 -7.08 -12.66
C GLY A 25 2.62 -7.62 -12.27
N MET A 26 2.89 -7.69 -10.98
CA MET A 26 4.15 -8.26 -10.47
C MET A 26 4.30 -9.75 -10.80
N ARG A 27 3.24 -10.51 -10.63
CA ARG A 27 3.23 -11.95 -10.95
C ARG A 27 3.49 -12.20 -12.43
N ASP A 28 2.87 -11.41 -13.28
CA ASP A 28 3.07 -11.52 -14.74
C ASP A 28 4.50 -11.18 -15.18
N ALA A 29 5.13 -10.25 -14.48
CA ALA A 29 6.50 -9.83 -14.79
C ALA A 29 7.56 -10.77 -14.22
N THR A 30 7.19 -11.63 -13.28
CA THR A 30 8.13 -12.51 -12.58
C THR A 30 8.15 -13.89 -13.23
N THR A 31 9.10 -14.11 -14.13
CA THR A 31 9.20 -15.37 -14.90
C THR A 31 9.98 -16.49 -14.20
N GLN A 32 10.64 -16.21 -13.09
CA GLN A 32 11.56 -17.16 -12.44
C GLN A 32 11.12 -17.63 -11.06
N GLY A 33 9.83 -17.60 -10.82
CA GLY A 33 9.32 -17.94 -9.51
C GLY A 33 9.45 -16.80 -8.51
N GLY A 34 8.91 -16.97 -7.36
CA GLY A 34 8.77 -15.96 -6.34
C GLY A 34 7.35 -15.95 -5.85
N ASP A 35 7.08 -15.21 -4.81
CA ASP A 35 5.76 -15.14 -4.21
C ASP A 35 5.35 -13.69 -4.01
N VAL A 36 4.13 -13.35 -4.40
CA VAL A 36 3.54 -12.03 -4.14
C VAL A 36 2.33 -12.24 -3.25
N GLN A 37 2.46 -11.86 -2.00
CA GLN A 37 1.40 -11.98 -1.00
C GLN A 37 0.70 -10.64 -0.81
N VAL A 38 -0.62 -10.68 -0.82
CA VAL A 38 -1.46 -9.50 -0.55
C VAL A 38 -2.21 -9.77 0.75
N VAL A 39 -1.95 -8.98 1.78
CA VAL A 39 -2.57 -9.16 3.09
C VAL A 39 -3.20 -7.87 3.59
N HIS A 40 -4.35 -7.99 4.24
CA HIS A 40 -4.97 -6.87 4.93
C HIS A 40 -4.13 -6.54 6.18
N VAL A 41 -4.09 -5.27 6.56
CA VAL A 41 -3.30 -4.80 7.70
C VAL A 41 -3.62 -5.55 9.00
N ASP A 42 -4.88 -5.95 9.22
CA ASP A 42 -5.28 -6.71 10.40
C ASP A 42 -4.62 -8.09 10.47
N ASP A 43 -4.21 -8.64 9.33
CA ASP A 43 -3.58 -9.96 9.23
C ASP A 43 -2.08 -9.88 8.93
N ALA A 44 -1.55 -8.66 8.81
CA ALA A 44 -0.15 -8.46 8.44
C ALA A 44 0.79 -8.81 9.61
N PRO A 45 1.95 -9.42 9.29
CA PRO A 45 2.94 -9.71 10.33
C PRO A 45 3.56 -8.42 10.86
N THR A 46 3.97 -8.44 12.13
CA THR A 46 4.74 -7.34 12.73
C THR A 46 6.24 -7.55 12.60
N THR A 47 6.66 -8.70 12.10
CA THR A 47 8.06 -8.98 11.75
C THR A 47 8.10 -9.42 10.29
N ILE A 48 8.81 -8.66 9.46
CA ILE A 48 8.93 -8.97 8.04
C ILE A 48 9.98 -10.08 7.87
N GLY A 49 9.62 -11.14 7.15
CA GLY A 49 10.52 -12.25 6.91
C GLY A 49 11.78 -11.84 6.15
N ASP A 50 12.89 -12.49 6.44
CA ASP A 50 14.18 -12.20 5.80
C ASP A 50 14.18 -12.52 4.30
N ASP A 51 13.26 -13.33 3.85
CA ASP A 51 13.07 -13.71 2.45
C ASP A 51 12.32 -12.65 1.63
N VAL A 52 11.72 -11.65 2.27
CA VAL A 52 11.00 -10.59 1.57
C VAL A 52 11.99 -9.62 0.91
N ASP A 53 11.84 -9.43 -0.39
CA ASP A 53 12.70 -8.56 -1.20
C ASP A 53 12.13 -7.16 -1.38
N LEU A 54 10.82 -7.02 -1.27
CA LEU A 54 10.12 -5.75 -1.42
C LEU A 54 8.86 -5.74 -0.55
N LEU A 55 8.67 -4.65 0.18
CA LEU A 55 7.46 -4.40 0.95
C LEU A 55 6.68 -3.24 0.31
N LEU A 56 5.40 -3.46 0.01
CA LEU A 56 4.48 -2.40 -0.39
C LEU A 56 3.49 -2.16 0.75
N VAL A 57 3.21 -0.90 1.02
CA VAL A 57 2.26 -0.50 2.06
C VAL A 57 1.29 0.52 1.47
N GLY A 58 0.01 0.22 1.53
CA GLY A 58 -1.00 1.08 0.95
C GLY A 58 -2.26 1.23 1.80
N GLY A 59 -2.91 2.36 1.66
CA GLY A 59 -4.14 2.65 2.37
C GLY A 59 -4.89 3.83 1.74
N PRO A 60 -6.13 4.06 2.18
CA PRO A 60 -6.88 5.21 1.71
C PRO A 60 -6.39 6.49 2.38
N THR A 61 -6.48 7.60 1.64
CA THR A 61 -6.22 8.93 2.20
C THR A 61 -7.50 9.43 2.87
N HIS A 62 -7.44 9.62 4.18
CA HIS A 62 -8.50 10.21 4.99
C HIS A 62 -7.94 11.45 5.68
N GLY A 63 -8.60 12.61 5.48
CA GLY A 63 -8.14 13.86 6.06
C GLY A 63 -6.70 14.19 5.64
N PHE A 64 -6.36 13.94 4.38
CA PHE A 64 -5.05 14.20 3.75
C PHE A 64 -3.89 13.34 4.30
N SER A 65 -4.20 12.24 4.97
CA SER A 65 -3.20 11.39 5.61
C SER A 65 -3.72 9.95 5.72
N MET A 66 -2.95 9.11 6.41
CA MET A 66 -3.42 7.76 6.79
C MET A 66 -4.64 7.85 7.70
N THR A 67 -5.47 6.81 7.69
CA THR A 67 -6.65 6.75 8.56
C THR A 67 -6.28 6.85 10.03
N ARG A 68 -7.21 7.36 10.81
CA ARG A 68 -7.17 7.41 12.27
C ARG A 68 -8.40 6.69 12.82
N PRO A 69 -8.41 6.29 14.11
CA PRO A 69 -9.60 5.65 14.68
C PRO A 69 -10.89 6.43 14.39
N GLN A 70 -10.85 7.76 14.48
CA GLN A 70 -12.01 8.62 14.21
C GLN A 70 -12.47 8.52 12.74
N THR A 71 -11.55 8.62 11.78
CA THR A 71 -11.89 8.58 10.36
C THR A 71 -12.37 7.19 9.94
N ARG A 72 -11.84 6.12 10.58
CA ARG A 72 -12.31 4.76 10.36
C ARG A 72 -13.74 4.56 10.90
N GLN A 73 -14.05 5.13 12.06
CA GLN A 73 -15.40 5.08 12.62
C GLN A 73 -16.39 5.82 11.72
N ASP A 74 -16.02 6.98 11.21
CA ASP A 74 -16.83 7.74 10.27
C ASP A 74 -17.09 6.92 8.98
N ALA A 75 -16.07 6.25 8.46
CA ALA A 75 -16.21 5.39 7.28
C ALA A 75 -17.13 4.19 7.58
N THR A 76 -17.01 3.56 8.74
CA THR A 76 -17.86 2.44 9.16
C THR A 76 -19.33 2.86 9.22
N SER A 77 -19.62 4.07 9.70
CA SER A 77 -20.98 4.61 9.73
C SER A 77 -21.54 4.85 8.32
N LYS A 78 -20.70 4.93 7.30
CA LYS A 78 -21.07 5.08 5.89
C LYS A 78 -21.07 3.74 5.14
N GLY A 79 -20.96 2.62 5.83
CA GLY A 79 -21.03 1.29 5.26
C GLY A 79 -19.69 0.60 5.00
N ALA A 80 -18.58 1.15 5.47
CA ALA A 80 -17.29 0.49 5.35
C ALA A 80 -17.20 -0.75 6.26
N THR A 81 -16.35 -1.70 5.86
CA THR A 81 -16.02 -2.85 6.70
C THR A 81 -15.24 -2.38 7.93
N ALA A 82 -15.65 -2.81 9.12
CA ALA A 82 -14.93 -2.48 10.34
C ALA A 82 -13.55 -3.13 10.34
N ALA A 83 -12.54 -2.33 10.67
CA ALA A 83 -11.15 -2.79 10.80
C ALA A 83 -10.66 -2.52 12.21
N ARG A 84 -9.86 -3.44 12.76
CA ARG A 84 -9.28 -3.30 14.11
C ARG A 84 -8.17 -2.27 14.12
N GLU A 85 -7.34 -2.27 13.09
CA GLU A 85 -6.18 -1.41 12.93
C GLU A 85 -6.18 -0.76 11.55
N GLY A 86 -5.39 0.31 11.42
CA GLY A 86 -5.03 0.87 10.15
C GLY A 86 -3.53 0.79 9.92
N VAL A 87 -3.10 1.26 8.76
CA VAL A 87 -1.68 1.33 8.38
C VAL A 87 -0.88 2.12 9.44
N ARG A 88 -1.46 3.19 9.95
CA ARG A 88 -0.80 4.04 10.96
C ARG A 88 -0.38 3.23 12.19
N GLU A 89 -1.28 2.42 12.73
CA GLU A 89 -1.03 1.61 13.92
C GLU A 89 -0.08 0.47 13.63
N TRP A 90 -0.21 -0.16 12.46
CA TRP A 90 0.69 -1.23 12.04
C TRP A 90 2.14 -0.73 11.92
N ILE A 91 2.35 0.46 11.34
CA ILE A 91 3.69 1.05 11.24
C ILE A 91 4.29 1.28 12.62
N ALA A 92 3.47 1.66 13.61
CA ALA A 92 3.94 1.86 14.98
C ALA A 92 4.39 0.56 15.66
N GLU A 93 3.91 -0.59 15.20
CA GLU A 93 4.17 -1.90 15.81
C GLU A 93 5.20 -2.75 15.06
N VAL A 94 5.31 -2.55 13.73
CA VAL A 94 6.17 -3.39 12.90
C VAL A 94 7.65 -3.21 13.26
N THR A 95 8.37 -4.33 13.33
CA THR A 95 9.82 -4.32 13.57
C THR A 95 10.53 -3.79 12.33
N PRO A 96 11.34 -2.72 12.45
CA PRO A 96 12.05 -2.17 11.30
C PRO A 96 13.09 -3.14 10.74
N ARG A 97 13.27 -3.12 9.43
CA ARG A 97 14.28 -3.90 8.74
C ARG A 97 15.09 -2.97 7.84
N HIS A 98 16.33 -2.76 8.22
CA HIS A 98 17.28 -1.92 7.49
C HIS A 98 17.59 -2.52 6.11
N GLY A 99 17.65 -1.68 5.10
CA GLY A 99 18.00 -2.09 3.74
C GLY A 99 16.86 -2.67 2.91
N LEU A 100 15.70 -2.95 3.51
CA LEU A 100 14.54 -3.46 2.77
C LEU A 100 13.92 -2.34 1.93
N PRO A 101 13.80 -2.49 0.60
CA PRO A 101 13.04 -1.55 -0.20
C PRO A 101 11.57 -1.55 0.22
N VAL A 102 11.03 -0.37 0.51
CA VAL A 102 9.63 -0.19 0.87
C VAL A 102 9.05 0.92 -0.01
N VAL A 103 7.93 0.65 -0.64
CA VAL A 103 7.22 1.64 -1.47
C VAL A 103 5.79 1.75 -0.99
N THR A 104 5.32 2.97 -0.81
CA THR A 104 3.94 3.22 -0.36
C THR A 104 3.06 3.63 -1.52
N PHE A 105 1.76 3.35 -1.39
CA PHE A 105 0.75 3.79 -2.34
C PHE A 105 -0.53 4.16 -1.59
N ASP A 106 -1.41 4.90 -2.24
CA ASP A 106 -2.69 5.22 -1.65
C ASP A 106 -3.80 5.29 -2.69
N THR A 107 -5.02 5.33 -2.20
CA THR A 107 -6.19 5.69 -2.98
C THR A 107 -6.76 6.97 -2.42
N ARG A 108 -7.23 7.86 -3.28
CA ARG A 108 -7.85 9.11 -2.86
C ARG A 108 -8.79 9.67 -3.91
N VAL A 109 -9.71 10.51 -3.44
CA VAL A 109 -10.58 11.27 -4.33
C VAL A 109 -9.74 12.37 -4.99
N HIS A 110 -9.93 12.56 -6.29
CA HIS A 110 -9.22 13.60 -7.04
C HIS A 110 -9.83 14.97 -6.73
N VAL A 111 -9.18 15.71 -5.85
CA VAL A 111 -9.54 17.10 -5.53
C VAL A 111 -8.32 17.96 -5.78
N LYS A 112 -8.48 19.03 -6.55
CA LYS A 112 -7.38 19.93 -6.89
C LYS A 112 -6.75 20.56 -5.64
N MET A 113 -5.42 20.60 -5.61
CA MET A 113 -4.62 21.36 -4.65
C MET A 113 -4.75 20.96 -3.18
N LEU A 114 -5.08 19.71 -2.90
CA LEU A 114 -5.04 19.22 -1.53
C LEU A 114 -3.63 18.75 -1.17
N PRO A 115 -3.03 19.28 -0.10
CA PRO A 115 -1.72 18.84 0.37
C PRO A 115 -1.84 17.50 1.09
N GLY A 116 -0.77 16.72 1.05
CA GLY A 116 -0.67 15.50 1.82
C GLY A 116 -1.40 14.31 1.20
N SER A 117 -0.97 13.13 1.59
CA SER A 117 -1.58 11.86 1.19
C SER A 117 -1.19 10.77 2.17
N ALA A 118 -1.96 9.69 2.18
CA ALA A 118 -1.61 8.53 3.00
C ALA A 118 -0.26 7.94 2.60
N ALA A 119 0.04 7.88 1.30
CA ALA A 119 1.32 7.35 0.81
C ALA A 119 2.50 8.17 1.33
N SER A 120 2.41 9.50 1.27
CA SER A 120 3.48 10.38 1.78
C SER A 120 3.65 10.24 3.29
N ALA A 121 2.54 10.22 4.02
CA ALA A 121 2.56 10.09 5.48
C ALA A 121 3.12 8.72 5.90
N ALA A 122 2.73 7.66 5.20
CA ALA A 122 3.21 6.31 5.48
C ALA A 122 4.72 6.19 5.21
N ALA A 123 5.21 6.71 4.09
CA ALA A 123 6.63 6.69 3.78
C ALA A 123 7.45 7.41 4.86
N LYS A 124 6.98 8.58 5.30
CA LYS A 124 7.63 9.34 6.37
C LYS A 124 7.63 8.56 7.68
N ALA A 125 6.48 7.99 8.06
CA ALA A 125 6.35 7.21 9.30
C ALA A 125 7.25 5.97 9.28
N LEU A 126 7.32 5.28 8.16
CA LEU A 126 8.19 4.11 7.99
C LEU A 126 9.66 4.48 8.12
N ARG A 127 10.10 5.58 7.53
CA ARG A 127 11.46 6.07 7.71
C ARG A 127 11.77 6.39 9.17
N HIS A 128 10.85 7.05 9.86
CA HIS A 128 11.00 7.34 11.30
C HIS A 128 11.03 6.06 12.14
N ARG A 129 10.35 5.02 11.70
CA ARG A 129 10.34 3.73 12.38
C ARG A 129 11.67 2.99 12.23
N GLY A 130 12.43 3.27 11.17
CA GLY A 130 13.72 2.63 10.88
C GLY A 130 13.81 1.91 9.56
N PHE A 131 12.78 2.02 8.71
CA PHE A 131 12.84 1.53 7.33
C PHE A 131 13.51 2.60 6.47
N ASP A 132 14.82 2.55 6.42
CA ASP A 132 15.65 3.59 5.81
C ASP A 132 15.49 3.74 4.29
N ARG A 133 14.95 2.70 3.62
CA ARG A 133 14.69 2.72 2.19
C ARG A 133 13.21 2.88 1.84
N ALA A 134 12.40 3.39 2.75
CA ALA A 134 11.00 3.66 2.46
C ALA A 134 10.86 4.90 1.59
N GLU A 135 10.08 4.79 0.51
CA GLU A 135 9.80 5.90 -0.40
C GLU A 135 8.32 5.94 -0.78
N ARG A 136 7.85 7.13 -1.11
CA ARG A 136 6.50 7.28 -1.64
C ARG A 136 6.44 6.77 -3.06
N GLY A 137 5.41 5.95 -3.36
CA GLY A 137 5.10 5.49 -4.73
C GLY A 137 3.96 6.28 -5.34
N GLU A 138 2.91 5.58 -5.76
CA GLU A 138 1.83 6.14 -6.57
C GLU A 138 0.55 6.41 -5.78
N THR A 139 -0.24 7.34 -6.28
CA THR A 139 -1.62 7.60 -5.85
C THR A 139 -2.57 7.12 -6.94
N PHE A 140 -3.62 6.40 -6.54
CA PHE A 140 -4.66 5.90 -7.44
C PHE A 140 -5.99 6.57 -7.09
N TRP A 141 -6.73 6.96 -8.12
CA TRP A 141 -7.91 7.82 -7.95
C TRP A 141 -9.20 7.02 -7.78
N VAL A 142 -10.04 7.47 -6.88
CA VAL A 142 -11.42 6.99 -6.72
C VAL A 142 -12.38 8.14 -6.99
N LYS A 143 -13.60 7.82 -7.43
CA LYS A 143 -14.60 8.84 -7.78
C LYS A 143 -15.16 9.53 -6.55
N ASP A 144 -15.35 8.77 -5.47
CA ASP A 144 -15.82 9.25 -4.18
C ASP A 144 -15.19 8.38 -3.09
N VAL A 145 -15.35 8.77 -1.83
CA VAL A 145 -14.80 8.04 -0.66
C VAL A 145 -15.22 6.56 -0.71
N GLN A 146 -16.44 6.27 -1.09
CA GLN A 146 -16.96 4.90 -1.20
C GLN A 146 -16.56 4.22 -2.52
N GLY A 147 -15.95 4.92 -3.43
CA GLY A 147 -15.60 4.41 -4.76
C GLY A 147 -16.58 4.86 -5.83
N PRO A 148 -16.59 4.24 -6.99
CA PRO A 148 -15.65 3.20 -7.41
C PRO A 148 -14.26 3.75 -7.76
N VAL A 149 -13.31 2.85 -8.00
CA VAL A 149 -12.00 3.20 -8.58
C VAL A 149 -12.24 3.83 -9.95
N VAL A 150 -11.55 4.92 -10.24
CA VAL A 150 -11.67 5.62 -11.53
C VAL A 150 -11.28 4.67 -12.67
N GLU A 151 -12.00 4.74 -13.78
CA GLU A 151 -11.72 3.92 -14.96
C GLU A 151 -10.27 4.09 -15.41
N GLY A 152 -9.59 2.96 -15.69
CA GLY A 152 -8.20 2.95 -16.11
C GLY A 152 -7.21 2.82 -14.95
N GLU A 153 -7.61 3.07 -13.71
CA GLU A 153 -6.70 3.04 -12.58
C GLU A 153 -6.25 1.62 -12.20
N LEU A 154 -7.10 0.62 -12.35
CA LEU A 154 -6.70 -0.78 -12.11
C LEU A 154 -5.65 -1.22 -13.12
N GLU A 155 -5.79 -0.82 -14.38
CA GLU A 155 -4.77 -1.11 -15.39
C GLU A 155 -3.47 -0.37 -15.10
N ARG A 156 -3.55 0.90 -14.69
CA ARG A 156 -2.37 1.68 -14.30
C ARG A 156 -1.67 1.06 -13.10
N ALA A 157 -2.42 0.53 -12.13
CA ALA A 157 -1.88 -0.17 -10.97
C ALA A 157 -1.14 -1.44 -11.40
N ARG A 158 -1.71 -2.20 -12.32
CA ARG A 158 -1.08 -3.40 -12.89
C ARG A 158 0.23 -3.05 -13.59
N GLU A 159 0.23 -2.03 -14.43
CA GLU A 159 1.43 -1.55 -15.12
C GLU A 159 2.51 -1.10 -14.13
N TRP A 160 2.10 -0.45 -13.06
CA TRP A 160 3.03 -0.04 -12.00
C TRP A 160 3.64 -1.27 -11.31
N GLY A 161 2.85 -2.33 -11.09
CA GLY A 161 3.34 -3.61 -10.57
C GLY A 161 4.43 -4.21 -11.45
N VAL A 162 4.22 -4.20 -12.77
CA VAL A 162 5.23 -4.66 -13.73
C VAL A 162 6.51 -3.83 -13.62
N ALA A 163 6.38 -2.51 -13.55
CA ALA A 163 7.53 -1.61 -13.43
C ALA A 163 8.30 -1.81 -12.13
N LEU A 164 7.59 -2.00 -11.01
CA LEU A 164 8.22 -2.28 -9.71
C LEU A 164 8.99 -3.60 -9.72
N ALA A 165 8.41 -4.64 -10.32
CA ALA A 165 9.07 -5.94 -10.44
C ALA A 165 10.37 -5.83 -11.24
N ALA A 166 10.34 -5.11 -12.36
CA ALA A 166 11.54 -4.89 -13.18
C ALA A 166 12.61 -4.11 -12.42
N ARG A 167 12.19 -3.10 -11.65
CA ARG A 167 13.09 -2.25 -10.86
C ARG A 167 13.80 -3.05 -9.76
N VAL A 168 13.09 -3.92 -9.06
CA VAL A 168 13.66 -4.76 -8.00
C VAL A 168 14.59 -5.80 -8.60
N SER A 169 14.22 -6.41 -9.73
CA SER A 169 15.05 -7.41 -10.40
C SER A 169 16.37 -6.83 -10.90
N HIS A 170 16.41 -5.56 -11.29
CA HIS A 170 17.62 -4.89 -11.81
C HIS A 170 18.36 -4.07 -10.75
N GLY A 171 17.69 -3.71 -9.66
CA GLY A 171 18.25 -2.87 -8.60
C GLY A 171 18.88 -3.62 -7.45
N VAL A 172 18.99 -4.94 -7.52
CA VAL A 172 19.62 -5.77 -6.50
C VAL A 172 21.12 -5.77 -6.77
N SER A 173 21.73 -4.69 -6.45
CA SER A 173 23.20 -4.59 -6.44
C SER A 173 23.62 -4.00 -5.11
#